data_f1822cdbe36c4ded72aabc01ae27416f
#
_entry.id   f1822cdbe36c4ded72aabc01ae27416f
#
_cell.length_a   1.000
_cell.length_b   1.000
_cell.length_c   1.000
_cell.angle_alpha   90.00
_cell.angle_beta   90.00
_cell.angle_gamma   90.00
#
_symmetry.space_group_name_H-M   'P 1'
#
loop_
_entity.id
_entity.type
_entity.pdbx_description
1 polymer ?
#
loop_
_entity_poly.entity_id
_entity_poly.type
_entity_poly.pdbx_seq_one_letter_code
_entity_poly.pdbx_strand_id
1 'polypeptide(L)'
;LVGLVLAPMVTQISVDYLATRDFAIRPLQWLRLISRNRCTVAFSQPFGLKLCTLRVRESDLKELDLSSWRAAGIGAEMIRPETLRNFAEKFASAGFDENAFLPCYGLAESTLAVTFSRIGKGCKSIQVDSKALIDKKMAVRLKADGRKQNEFVNCGRPLPGHIVKIVDEGGQQL
;
A
#
# COMPACT_ATOMS: atom_id res chain seq x y z
N LEU A 1 2.68 -12.26 -11.97
CA LEU A 1 3.81 -12.82 -12.72
C LEU A 1 5.11 -12.06 -12.40
N VAL A 2 5.22 -10.76 -12.73
CA VAL A 2 6.50 -10.02 -12.63
C VAL A 2 7.02 -9.97 -11.19
N GLY A 3 6.26 -9.42 -10.26
CA GLY A 3 6.73 -9.15 -8.89
C GLY A 3 6.93 -10.39 -8.00
N LEU A 4 6.16 -11.46 -8.23
CA LEU A 4 6.18 -12.65 -7.34
C LEU A 4 6.69 -13.93 -8.03
N VAL A 5 7.01 -13.89 -9.32
CA VAL A 5 7.62 -15.02 -10.02
C VAL A 5 8.95 -14.61 -10.62
N LEU A 6 8.94 -13.67 -11.58
CA LEU A 6 10.17 -13.30 -12.29
C LEU A 6 11.20 -12.61 -11.38
N ALA A 7 10.76 -11.66 -10.54
CA ALA A 7 11.68 -10.97 -9.64
C ALA A 7 12.36 -11.91 -8.64
N PRO A 8 11.66 -12.79 -7.91
CA PRO A 8 12.30 -13.80 -7.06
C PRO A 8 13.24 -14.74 -7.81
N MET A 9 12.88 -15.16 -9.02
CA MET A 9 13.76 -16.02 -9.84
C MET A 9 15.08 -15.32 -10.18
N VAL A 10 15.02 -14.05 -10.59
CA VAL A 10 16.21 -13.28 -10.97
C VAL A 10 17.06 -12.94 -9.74
N THR A 11 16.44 -12.62 -8.63
CA THR A 11 17.12 -12.20 -7.39
C THR A 11 17.47 -13.36 -6.46
N GLN A 12 17.06 -14.59 -6.79
CA GLN A 12 17.31 -15.81 -6.00
C GLN A 12 16.80 -15.71 -4.55
N ILE A 13 15.69 -15.01 -4.34
CA ILE A 13 15.04 -14.90 -3.04
C ILE A 13 13.89 -15.90 -2.92
N SER A 14 13.67 -16.39 -1.70
CA SER A 14 12.53 -17.26 -1.39
C SER A 14 11.21 -16.49 -1.51
N VAL A 15 10.18 -17.20 -1.97
CA VAL A 15 8.82 -16.65 -2.07
C VAL A 15 7.80 -17.67 -1.56
N ASP A 16 6.85 -17.17 -0.78
CA ASP A 16 5.72 -17.94 -0.29
C ASP A 16 4.45 -17.53 -1.04
N TYR A 17 3.67 -18.51 -1.46
CA TYR A 17 2.40 -18.29 -2.13
C TYR A 17 1.24 -18.74 -1.25
N LEU A 18 0.20 -17.92 -1.21
CA LEU A 18 -1.08 -18.25 -0.62
C LEU A 18 -2.15 -18.20 -1.70
N ALA A 19 -2.97 -19.26 -1.79
CA ALA A 19 -4.08 -19.25 -2.73
C ALA A 19 -5.08 -18.15 -2.40
N THR A 20 -5.50 -17.39 -3.42
CA THR A 20 -6.44 -16.26 -3.25
C THR A 20 -7.72 -16.67 -2.54
N ARG A 21 -8.24 -17.87 -2.82
CA ARG A 21 -9.42 -18.43 -2.16
C ARG A 21 -9.21 -18.59 -0.66
N ASP A 22 -8.06 -19.12 -0.25
CA ASP A 22 -7.73 -19.35 1.16
C ASP A 22 -7.56 -18.02 1.92
N PHE A 23 -6.93 -17.06 1.28
CA PHE A 23 -6.88 -15.68 1.79
C PHE A 23 -8.28 -15.08 1.97
N ALA A 24 -9.15 -15.19 0.96
CA ALA A 24 -10.49 -14.61 1.01
C ALA A 24 -11.36 -15.22 2.13
N ILE A 25 -11.20 -16.52 2.38
CA ILE A 25 -11.95 -17.24 3.44
C ILE A 25 -11.35 -16.92 4.82
N ARG A 26 -10.02 -16.96 4.95
CA ARG A 26 -9.29 -16.82 6.21
C ARG A 26 -8.06 -15.91 6.06
N PRO A 27 -8.23 -14.59 6.04
CA PRO A 27 -7.12 -13.66 5.83
C PRO A 27 -6.02 -13.74 6.91
N LEU A 28 -6.33 -14.25 8.09
CA LEU A 28 -5.35 -14.56 9.13
C LEU A 28 -4.23 -15.48 8.64
N GLN A 29 -4.51 -16.40 7.69
CA GLN A 29 -3.49 -17.31 7.16
C GLN A 29 -2.34 -16.57 6.49
N TRP A 30 -2.63 -15.45 5.81
CA TRP A 30 -1.59 -14.62 5.21
C TRP A 30 -0.69 -13.98 6.25
N LEU A 31 -1.25 -13.46 7.34
CA LEU A 31 -0.47 -12.88 8.43
C LEU A 31 0.34 -13.95 9.19
N ARG A 32 -0.25 -15.14 9.37
CA ARG A 32 0.48 -16.29 9.93
C ARG A 32 1.65 -16.73 9.05
N LEU A 33 1.47 -16.71 7.73
CA LEU A 33 2.54 -17.02 6.78
C LEU A 33 3.69 -16.02 6.91
N ILE A 34 3.37 -14.71 6.92
CA ILE A 34 4.35 -13.64 7.15
C ILE A 34 5.09 -13.83 8.49
N SER A 35 4.35 -14.07 9.56
CA SER A 35 4.88 -14.26 10.90
C SER A 35 5.80 -15.48 10.98
N ARG A 36 5.30 -16.64 10.54
CA ARG A 36 6.01 -17.93 10.63
C ARG A 36 7.31 -17.94 9.82
N ASN A 37 7.26 -17.43 8.58
CA ASN A 37 8.40 -17.46 7.67
C ASN A 37 9.23 -16.17 7.75
N ARG A 38 8.89 -15.27 8.70
CA ARG A 38 9.56 -13.99 8.91
C ARG A 38 9.74 -13.22 7.61
N CYS A 39 8.65 -13.16 6.81
CA CYS A 39 8.68 -12.48 5.53
C CYS A 39 8.99 -10.99 5.72
N THR A 40 9.89 -10.47 4.91
CA THR A 40 10.33 -9.07 4.97
C THR A 40 9.60 -8.18 3.98
N VAL A 41 9.03 -8.76 2.94
CA VAL A 41 8.31 -8.07 1.86
C VAL A 41 7.02 -8.82 1.57
N ALA A 42 5.90 -8.12 1.54
CA ALA A 42 4.64 -8.66 1.04
C ALA A 42 3.81 -7.55 0.39
N PHE A 43 3.07 -7.89 -0.64
CA PHE A 43 2.21 -6.94 -1.37
C PHE A 43 0.74 -7.30 -1.21
N SER A 44 -0.08 -6.27 -1.06
CA SER A 44 -1.53 -6.41 -1.03
C SER A 44 -2.21 -5.18 -1.63
N GLN A 45 -3.41 -5.37 -2.11
CA GLN A 45 -4.32 -4.25 -2.35
C GLN A 45 -4.83 -3.72 -1.00
N PRO A 46 -5.25 -2.44 -0.89
CA PRO A 46 -5.93 -1.89 0.29
C PRO A 46 -7.08 -2.76 0.79
N PHE A 47 -7.83 -3.37 -0.12
CA PHE A 47 -8.88 -4.33 0.22
C PHE A 47 -8.37 -5.49 1.10
N GLY A 48 -7.20 -6.05 0.80
CA GLY A 48 -6.62 -7.15 1.58
C GLY A 48 -6.30 -6.75 3.02
N LEU A 49 -5.72 -5.57 3.22
CA LEU A 49 -5.48 -5.03 4.56
C LEU A 49 -6.79 -4.80 5.32
N LYS A 50 -7.79 -4.21 4.63
CA LYS A 50 -9.13 -4.01 5.22
C LYS A 50 -9.76 -5.34 5.63
N LEU A 51 -9.63 -6.37 4.82
CA LEU A 51 -10.16 -7.70 5.12
C LEU A 51 -9.50 -8.30 6.37
N CYS A 52 -8.18 -8.17 6.50
CA CYS A 52 -7.46 -8.57 7.71
C CYS A 52 -7.95 -7.79 8.93
N THR A 53 -8.06 -6.46 8.83
CA THR A 53 -8.55 -5.61 9.93
C THR A 53 -9.94 -6.03 10.40
N LEU A 54 -10.84 -6.38 9.49
CA LEU A 54 -12.22 -6.75 9.82
C LEU A 54 -12.37 -8.18 10.38
N ARG A 55 -11.57 -9.14 9.90
CA ARG A 55 -11.82 -10.56 10.17
C ARG A 55 -10.85 -11.21 11.15
N VAL A 56 -9.67 -10.65 11.37
CA VAL A 56 -8.74 -11.16 12.38
C VAL A 56 -9.22 -10.73 13.76
N ARG A 57 -9.30 -11.68 14.69
CA ARG A 57 -9.76 -11.43 16.07
C ARG A 57 -8.60 -10.94 16.93
N GLU A 58 -8.91 -10.17 17.96
CA GLU A 58 -7.90 -9.72 18.95
C GLU A 58 -7.14 -10.89 19.60
N SER A 59 -7.84 -12.01 19.84
CA SER A 59 -7.22 -13.23 20.39
C SER A 59 -6.13 -13.80 19.48
N ASP A 60 -6.25 -13.63 18.16
CA ASP A 60 -5.30 -14.17 17.18
C ASP A 60 -4.00 -13.34 17.13
N LEU A 61 -4.03 -12.08 17.57
CA LEU A 61 -2.86 -11.17 17.52
C LEU A 61 -1.69 -11.69 18.36
N LYS A 62 -1.98 -12.39 19.46
CA LYS A 62 -0.97 -12.96 20.38
C LYS A 62 -0.10 -14.04 19.72
N GLU A 63 -0.59 -14.64 18.63
CA GLU A 63 0.11 -15.69 17.89
C GLU A 63 0.93 -15.12 16.71
N LEU A 64 0.86 -13.80 16.47
CA LEU A 64 1.51 -13.14 15.34
C LEU A 64 2.75 -12.37 15.77
N ASP A 65 3.80 -12.46 14.99
CA ASP A 65 4.96 -11.57 15.01
C ASP A 65 5.18 -11.00 13.59
N LEU A 66 4.76 -9.76 13.39
CA LEU A 66 4.88 -9.06 12.12
C LEU A 66 6.10 -8.12 12.06
N SER A 67 6.97 -8.16 13.07
CA SER A 67 8.16 -7.28 13.19
C SER A 67 9.16 -7.46 12.06
N SER A 68 9.16 -8.60 11.38
CA SER A 68 10.02 -8.85 10.22
C SER A 68 9.55 -8.15 8.94
N TRP A 69 8.28 -7.71 8.87
CA TRP A 69 7.67 -7.15 7.67
C TRP A 69 8.11 -5.69 7.46
N ARG A 70 9.13 -5.49 6.63
CA ARG A 70 9.77 -4.20 6.38
C ARG A 70 9.22 -3.43 5.19
N ALA A 71 8.59 -4.12 4.23
CA ALA A 71 8.02 -3.52 3.05
C ALA A 71 6.63 -4.12 2.76
N ALA A 72 5.61 -3.41 3.21
CA ALA A 72 4.20 -3.68 2.93
C ALA A 72 3.78 -2.91 1.68
N GLY A 73 3.99 -3.48 0.50
CA GLY A 73 3.65 -2.86 -0.77
C GLY A 73 2.14 -2.77 -0.96
N ILE A 74 1.64 -1.58 -1.30
CA ILE A 74 0.21 -1.29 -1.41
C ILE A 74 -0.05 -0.52 -2.69
N GLY A 75 -0.95 -1.03 -3.52
CA GLY A 75 -1.32 -0.41 -4.78
C GLY A 75 -2.46 -1.14 -5.48
N ALA A 76 -2.52 -0.99 -6.80
CA ALA A 76 -3.51 -1.57 -7.72
C ALA A 76 -4.95 -1.04 -7.56
N GLU A 77 -5.26 -0.31 -6.51
CA GLU A 77 -6.52 0.43 -6.32
C GLU A 77 -6.26 1.71 -5.51
N MET A 78 -7.27 2.57 -5.39
CA MET A 78 -7.14 3.80 -4.61
C MET A 78 -6.82 3.49 -3.14
N ILE A 79 -5.68 3.99 -2.69
CA ILE A 79 -5.22 3.81 -1.32
C ILE A 79 -5.92 4.85 -0.42
N ARG A 80 -6.74 4.37 0.50
CA ARG A 80 -7.39 5.21 1.52
C ARG A 80 -6.53 5.24 2.78
N PRO A 81 -6.05 6.42 3.23
CA PRO A 81 -5.19 6.52 4.41
C PRO A 81 -5.80 5.90 5.67
N GLU A 82 -7.12 6.02 5.84
CA GLU A 82 -7.85 5.42 6.95
C GLU A 82 -7.68 3.90 7.02
N THR A 83 -7.71 3.21 5.86
CA THR A 83 -7.50 1.76 5.80
C THR A 83 -6.13 1.37 6.35
N LEU A 84 -5.11 2.17 6.05
CA LEU A 84 -3.74 1.93 6.51
C LEU A 84 -3.61 2.21 8.01
N ARG A 85 -4.19 3.32 8.48
CA ARG A 85 -4.20 3.67 9.92
C ARG A 85 -4.87 2.57 10.75
N ASN A 86 -6.07 2.13 10.35
CA ASN A 86 -6.81 1.08 11.05
C ASN A 86 -6.05 -0.26 11.07
N PHE A 87 -5.34 -0.59 9.98
CA PHE A 87 -4.50 -1.79 9.95
C PHE A 87 -3.30 -1.64 10.90
N ALA A 88 -2.57 -0.53 10.82
CA ALA A 88 -1.40 -0.30 11.67
C ALA A 88 -1.76 -0.31 13.15
N GLU A 89 -2.84 0.38 13.53
CA GLU A 89 -3.33 0.43 14.90
C GLU A 89 -3.68 -0.98 15.42
N LYS A 90 -4.45 -1.74 14.65
CA LYS A 90 -4.85 -3.10 15.05
C LYS A 90 -3.67 -4.04 15.20
N PHE A 91 -2.71 -4.01 14.30
CA PHE A 91 -1.59 -4.96 14.28
C PHE A 91 -0.32 -4.45 14.95
N ALA A 92 -0.34 -3.27 15.59
CA ALA A 92 0.77 -2.74 16.37
C ALA A 92 1.21 -3.69 17.49
N SER A 93 0.25 -4.28 18.21
CA SER A 93 0.52 -5.26 19.27
C SER A 93 1.14 -6.56 18.77
N ALA A 94 0.97 -6.87 17.48
CA ALA A 94 1.63 -7.98 16.79
C ALA A 94 2.98 -7.59 16.17
N GLY A 95 3.52 -6.41 16.49
CA GLY A 95 4.83 -5.94 16.02
C GLY A 95 4.83 -5.31 14.62
N PHE A 96 3.67 -5.01 14.01
CA PHE A 96 3.63 -4.32 12.73
C PHE A 96 4.06 -2.86 12.89
N ASP A 97 5.07 -2.45 12.13
CA ASP A 97 5.54 -1.06 12.05
C ASP A 97 4.83 -0.35 10.89
N GLU A 98 4.12 0.76 11.16
CA GLU A 98 3.48 1.58 10.13
C GLU A 98 4.45 2.16 9.10
N ASN A 99 5.73 2.31 9.47
CA ASN A 99 6.78 2.72 8.54
C ASN A 99 7.09 1.65 7.47
N ALA A 100 6.62 0.43 7.66
CA ALA A 100 6.71 -0.62 6.65
C ALA A 100 5.79 -0.37 5.44
N PHE A 101 4.75 0.46 5.56
CA PHE A 101 3.91 0.77 4.41
C PHE A 101 4.70 1.35 3.25
N LEU A 102 4.49 0.76 2.08
CA LEU A 102 5.15 1.11 0.83
C LEU A 102 4.12 1.37 -0.27
N PRO A 103 3.40 2.51 -0.23
CA PRO A 103 2.51 2.90 -1.30
C PRO A 103 3.23 2.93 -2.64
N CYS A 104 2.59 2.34 -3.66
CA CYS A 104 3.15 2.24 -5.00
C CYS A 104 2.06 2.42 -6.06
N TYR A 105 2.48 2.78 -7.26
CA TYR A 105 1.62 2.88 -8.43
C TYR A 105 2.24 2.12 -9.60
N GLY A 106 1.39 1.53 -10.40
CA GLY A 106 1.80 0.84 -11.60
C GLY A 106 0.62 0.51 -12.51
N LEU A 107 0.92 0.07 -13.71
CA LEU A 107 -0.05 -0.31 -14.73
C LEU A 107 0.56 -1.37 -15.65
N ALA A 108 -0.30 -2.18 -16.27
CA ALA A 108 0.13 -3.27 -17.13
C ALA A 108 0.90 -2.78 -18.38
N GLU A 109 0.53 -1.60 -18.89
CA GLU A 109 1.19 -0.96 -20.05
C GLU A 109 2.65 -0.59 -19.79
N SER A 110 3.02 -0.42 -18.51
CA SER A 110 4.41 -0.23 -18.05
C SER A 110 4.97 -1.49 -17.38
N THR A 111 4.57 -2.66 -17.85
CA THR A 111 4.92 -4.00 -17.32
C THR A 111 4.28 -4.26 -15.97
N LEU A 112 4.52 -3.43 -14.95
CA LEU A 112 3.94 -3.54 -13.61
C LEU A 112 4.10 -2.23 -12.83
N ALA A 113 5.32 -1.90 -12.42
CA ALA A 113 5.60 -0.85 -11.46
C ALA A 113 6.10 0.42 -12.14
N VAL A 114 5.57 1.57 -11.73
CA VAL A 114 5.95 2.90 -12.21
C VAL A 114 6.58 3.73 -11.12
N THR A 115 5.95 3.76 -9.93
CA THR A 115 6.47 4.54 -8.78
C THR A 115 6.42 3.74 -7.49
N PHE A 116 7.35 4.04 -6.59
CA PHE A 116 7.35 3.57 -5.20
C PHE A 116 7.64 4.70 -4.23
N SER A 117 7.01 4.64 -3.07
CA SER A 117 7.44 5.42 -1.91
C SER A 117 8.79 4.89 -1.38
N ARG A 118 9.37 5.56 -0.39
CA ARG A 118 10.64 5.11 0.21
C ARG A 118 10.38 4.08 1.31
N ILE A 119 11.10 2.97 1.27
CA ILE A 119 11.08 1.94 2.32
C ILE A 119 11.41 2.59 3.68
N GLY A 120 10.71 2.19 4.72
CA GLY A 120 10.92 2.66 6.08
C GLY A 120 10.48 4.12 6.34
N LYS A 121 9.65 4.70 5.47
CA LYS A 121 9.14 6.07 5.61
C LYS A 121 7.62 6.14 5.75
N GLY A 122 6.97 4.98 5.75
CA GLY A 122 5.53 4.86 5.91
C GLY A 122 4.72 5.53 4.80
N CYS A 123 3.45 5.68 5.07
CA CYS A 123 2.51 6.33 4.16
C CYS A 123 2.52 7.86 4.39
N LYS A 124 2.68 8.61 3.31
CA LYS A 124 2.49 10.07 3.30
C LYS A 124 1.26 10.40 2.48
N SER A 125 0.46 11.34 2.96
CA SER A 125 -0.73 11.83 2.26
C SER A 125 -0.73 13.35 2.17
N ILE A 126 -1.55 13.86 1.27
CA ILE A 126 -1.87 15.28 1.14
C ILE A 126 -3.37 15.47 1.28
N GLN A 127 -3.76 16.54 1.92
CA GLN A 127 -5.15 16.96 2.02
C GLN A 127 -5.41 18.10 1.03
N VAL A 128 -6.49 17.99 0.27
CA VAL A 128 -6.91 19.00 -0.69
C VAL A 128 -8.35 19.42 -0.47
N ASP A 129 -8.64 20.67 -0.79
CA ASP A 129 -9.99 21.23 -0.73
C ASP A 129 -10.90 20.51 -1.73
N SER A 130 -11.92 19.81 -1.21
CA SER A 130 -12.86 19.05 -2.05
C SER A 130 -13.65 19.95 -2.99
N LYS A 131 -14.00 21.18 -2.55
CA LYS A 131 -14.77 22.12 -3.38
C LYS A 131 -13.91 22.70 -4.49
N ALA A 132 -12.69 23.11 -4.19
CA ALA A 132 -11.76 23.59 -5.21
C ALA A 132 -11.43 22.51 -6.24
N LEU A 133 -11.30 21.24 -5.80
CA LEU A 133 -11.04 20.11 -6.69
C LEU A 133 -12.21 19.85 -7.65
N ILE A 134 -13.44 19.87 -7.15
CA ILE A 134 -14.66 19.59 -7.95
C ILE A 134 -15.02 20.77 -8.86
N ASP A 135 -15.13 21.98 -8.29
CA ASP A 135 -15.69 23.15 -8.97
C ASP A 135 -14.66 23.82 -9.90
N LYS A 136 -13.38 23.81 -9.49
CA LYS A 136 -12.30 24.53 -10.21
C LYS A 136 -11.27 23.59 -10.85
N LYS A 137 -11.39 22.27 -10.68
CA LYS A 137 -10.40 21.26 -11.09
C LYS A 137 -8.98 21.56 -10.58
N MET A 138 -8.88 22.20 -9.42
CA MET A 138 -7.62 22.64 -8.81
C MET A 138 -7.36 21.89 -7.51
N ALA A 139 -6.18 21.28 -7.38
CA ALA A 139 -5.71 20.62 -6.16
C ALA A 139 -5.13 21.65 -5.18
N VAL A 140 -5.98 22.35 -4.44
CA VAL A 140 -5.56 23.30 -3.42
C VAL A 140 -5.25 22.55 -2.12
N ARG A 141 -3.98 22.55 -1.71
CA ARG A 141 -3.57 21.93 -0.43
C ARG A 141 -4.18 22.68 0.73
N LEU A 142 -4.76 21.93 1.65
CA LEU A 142 -5.26 22.48 2.91
C LEU A 142 -4.27 22.20 4.04
N LYS A 143 -4.11 23.18 4.93
CA LYS A 143 -3.72 22.92 6.30
C LYS A 143 -4.98 22.47 7.04
N ALA A 144 -4.86 21.54 7.98
CA ALA A 144 -6.00 20.99 8.74
C ALA A 144 -6.84 22.10 9.37
N ASP A 145 -7.96 22.46 8.74
CA ASP A 145 -8.81 23.60 9.13
C ASP A 145 -10.31 23.25 9.27
N GLY A 146 -10.63 21.95 9.29
CA GLY A 146 -12.01 21.48 9.48
C GLY A 146 -12.92 21.57 8.24
N ARG A 147 -12.43 22.04 7.09
CA ARG A 147 -13.19 22.04 5.83
C ARG A 147 -13.33 20.62 5.28
N LYS A 148 -14.34 20.39 4.46
CA LYS A 148 -14.52 19.13 3.74
C LYS A 148 -13.33 18.92 2.80
N GLN A 149 -12.58 17.83 3.02
CA GLN A 149 -11.30 17.58 2.36
C GLN A 149 -11.25 16.17 1.81
N ASN A 150 -10.51 16.01 0.73
CA ASN A 150 -10.08 14.71 0.22
C ASN A 150 -8.62 14.47 0.61
N GLU A 151 -8.32 13.26 1.06
CA GLU A 151 -6.96 12.86 1.41
C GLU A 151 -6.43 11.88 0.36
N PHE A 152 -5.28 12.21 -0.25
CA PHE A 152 -4.63 11.40 -1.27
C PHE A 152 -3.28 10.91 -0.80
N VAL A 153 -3.04 9.61 -0.98
CA VAL A 153 -1.77 8.98 -0.64
C VAL A 153 -0.73 9.26 -1.73
N ASN A 154 0.48 9.59 -1.30
CA ASN A 154 1.62 9.76 -2.19
C ASN A 154 2.22 8.39 -2.51
N CYS A 155 2.16 7.99 -3.77
CA CYS A 155 2.71 6.73 -4.26
C CYS A 155 4.20 6.81 -4.65
N GLY A 156 4.90 7.84 -4.20
CA GLY A 156 6.35 7.93 -4.30
C GLY A 156 6.87 8.61 -5.57
N ARG A 157 8.00 8.11 -6.07
CA ARG A 157 8.72 8.66 -7.20
C ARG A 157 8.86 7.62 -8.31
N PRO A 158 9.01 8.06 -9.57
CA PRO A 158 9.31 7.15 -10.67
C PRO A 158 10.52 6.26 -10.38
N LEU A 159 10.44 5.03 -10.84
CA LEU A 159 11.57 4.10 -10.83
C LEU A 159 12.72 4.63 -11.71
N PRO A 160 13.96 4.24 -11.45
CA PRO A 160 15.08 4.57 -12.33
C PRO A 160 14.77 4.22 -13.79
N GLY A 161 15.05 5.15 -14.68
CA GLY A 161 14.76 5.01 -16.11
C GLY A 161 13.31 5.31 -16.53
N HIS A 162 12.41 5.59 -15.58
CA HIS A 162 11.03 5.98 -15.87
C HIS A 162 10.86 7.50 -15.77
N ILE A 163 10.09 8.06 -16.72
CA ILE A 163 9.66 9.46 -16.69
C ILE A 163 8.13 9.48 -16.59
N VAL A 164 7.61 10.14 -15.57
CA VAL A 164 6.17 10.35 -15.38
C VAL A 164 5.87 11.84 -15.55
N LYS A 165 4.95 12.15 -16.44
CA LYS A 165 4.48 13.52 -16.67
C LYS A 165 2.97 13.56 -16.48
N ILE A 166 2.49 14.60 -15.84
CA ILE A 166 1.06 14.93 -15.79
C ILE A 166 0.82 15.94 -16.91
N VAL A 167 -0.12 15.64 -17.77
CA VAL A 167 -0.45 16.45 -18.93
C VAL A 167 -1.95 16.75 -18.95
N ASP A 168 -2.33 17.86 -19.59
CA ASP A 168 -3.72 18.16 -19.88
C ASP A 168 -4.24 17.37 -21.11
N GLU A 169 -5.48 17.61 -21.50
CA GLU A 169 -6.11 16.96 -22.66
C GLU A 169 -5.39 17.29 -23.99
N GLY A 170 -4.66 18.40 -24.07
CA GLY A 170 -3.84 18.81 -25.20
C GLY A 170 -2.42 18.23 -25.18
N GLY A 171 -2.06 17.46 -24.16
CA GLY A 171 -0.73 16.88 -23.99
C GLY A 171 0.32 17.86 -23.44
N GLN A 172 -0.09 19.05 -22.99
CA GLN A 172 0.83 19.99 -22.33
C GLN A 172 1.06 19.59 -20.87
N GLN A 173 2.30 19.66 -20.45
CA GLN A 173 2.66 19.35 -19.06
C GLN A 173 2.08 20.40 -18.11
N LEU A 174 1.38 19.93 -17.08
CA LEU A 174 0.82 20.72 -15.99
C LEU A 174 1.88 21.05 -14.92
#